data_6d84f49e8b4d2d5e37315a3e38d949e8
#
_entry.id   6d84f49e8b4d2d5e37315a3e38d949e8
#
_cell.length_a   1.000
_cell.length_b   1.000
_cell.length_c   1.000
_cell.angle_alpha   90.00
_cell.angle_beta   90.00
_cell.angle_gamma   90.00
#
_symmetry.space_group_name_H-M   'P 1'
#
loop_
_entity.id
_entity.type
_entity.pdbx_description
1 polymer ?
#
loop_
_entity_poly.entity_id
_entity_poly.type
_entity_poly.pdbx_seq_one_letter_code
_entity_poly.pdbx_strand_id
1 'polypeptide(L)'
;ELSLKKYLGSGAIKGLGAVLANRIVDKFGEDTLRIVEEEPERLAEIRGITIRKAMDICEQVEEKKDMRDVMIFLQGYGISPTLSNKIYTMYGQKVYDIIKTNPYKLADDLSGIGFKTADEIARRAGVEVNASIRIKSGMCYALSDASLSGHTYLPKEKLVEKTINLLGLRDQYLNADGTYNMDLLDNCFTELVLEKKLILKNIEEKDAVFLST
;
A
#
# COMPACT_ATOMS: atom_id res chain seq x y z
N GLU A 1 -4.03 16.39 -10.16
CA GLU A 1 -3.24 16.66 -11.40
C GLU A 1 -1.97 15.84 -11.49
N LEU A 2 -1.12 15.80 -10.46
CA LEU A 2 0.16 15.05 -10.48
C LEU A 2 -0.04 13.55 -10.71
N SER A 3 -1.05 12.94 -10.09
CA SER A 3 -1.39 11.53 -10.28
C SER A 3 -1.87 11.23 -11.69
N LEU A 4 -2.62 12.15 -12.28
CA LEU A 4 -3.13 12.03 -13.65
C LEU A 4 -2.00 12.14 -14.69
N LYS A 5 -1.05 13.07 -14.49
CA LYS A 5 0.16 13.18 -15.33
C LYS A 5 0.97 11.87 -15.31
N LYS A 6 1.16 11.31 -14.11
CA LYS A 6 1.87 10.03 -13.95
C LYS A 6 1.14 8.87 -14.62
N TYR A 7 -0.18 8.80 -14.48
CA TYR A 7 -0.99 7.77 -15.13
C TYR A 7 -0.89 7.87 -16.66
N LEU A 8 -1.23 9.01 -17.24
CA LEU A 8 -1.20 9.22 -18.69
C LEU A 8 0.19 9.03 -19.29
N GLY A 9 1.24 9.42 -18.54
CA GLY A 9 2.64 9.30 -18.98
C GLY A 9 3.30 7.96 -18.70
N SER A 10 2.61 7.02 -18.03
CA SER A 10 3.18 5.73 -17.58
C SER A 10 3.38 4.68 -18.69
N GLY A 11 2.93 4.99 -19.94
CA GLY A 11 2.88 4.02 -21.03
C GLY A 11 1.62 3.16 -21.06
N ALA A 12 0.66 3.40 -20.15
CA ALA A 12 -0.64 2.74 -20.15
C ALA A 12 -1.45 3.03 -21.44
N ILE A 13 -1.26 4.22 -22.02
CA ILE A 13 -1.85 4.64 -23.28
C ILE A 13 -0.77 4.63 -24.37
N LYS A 14 -0.94 3.80 -25.39
CA LYS A 14 0.01 3.70 -26.51
C LYS A 14 0.11 5.05 -27.25
N GLY A 15 1.33 5.48 -27.52
CA GLY A 15 1.58 6.75 -28.21
C GLY A 15 1.46 8.01 -27.35
N LEU A 16 1.17 7.87 -26.06
CA LEU A 16 1.10 8.97 -25.11
C LEU A 16 2.25 8.87 -24.09
N GLY A 17 3.38 9.52 -24.41
CA GLY A 17 4.51 9.61 -23.50
C GLY A 17 4.36 10.74 -22.48
N ALA A 18 5.26 10.78 -21.48
CA ALA A 18 5.22 11.75 -20.38
C ALA A 18 5.15 13.22 -20.82
N VAL A 19 5.84 13.58 -21.93
CA VAL A 19 5.83 14.95 -22.44
C VAL A 19 4.44 15.37 -22.93
N LEU A 20 3.76 14.50 -23.68
CA LEU A 20 2.41 14.79 -24.18
C LEU A 20 1.38 14.74 -23.04
N ALA A 21 1.50 13.78 -22.14
CA ALA A 21 0.66 13.67 -20.95
C ALA A 21 0.72 14.95 -20.10
N ASN A 22 1.91 15.47 -19.84
CA ASN A 22 2.07 16.73 -19.11
C ASN A 22 1.39 17.90 -19.85
N ARG A 23 1.60 18.03 -21.17
CA ARG A 23 0.96 19.11 -21.96
C ARG A 23 -0.56 19.04 -21.93
N ILE A 24 -1.13 17.83 -21.97
CA ILE A 24 -2.58 17.64 -21.88
C ILE A 24 -3.10 18.14 -20.51
N VAL A 25 -2.48 17.65 -19.43
CA VAL A 25 -2.91 18.02 -18.07
C VAL A 25 -2.63 19.47 -17.75
N ASP A 26 -1.52 20.04 -18.25
CA ASP A 26 -1.21 21.47 -18.06
C ASP A 26 -2.23 22.36 -18.78
N LYS A 27 -2.76 21.92 -19.93
CA LYS A 27 -3.75 22.69 -20.69
C LYS A 27 -5.17 22.57 -20.13
N PHE A 28 -5.58 21.37 -19.76
CA PHE A 28 -6.97 21.07 -19.41
C PHE A 28 -7.22 20.88 -17.91
N GLY A 29 -6.15 20.76 -17.10
CA GLY A 29 -6.25 20.67 -15.64
C GLY A 29 -7.16 19.53 -15.18
N GLU A 30 -8.12 19.86 -14.33
CA GLU A 30 -9.10 18.91 -13.78
C GLU A 30 -10.09 18.37 -14.83
N ASP A 31 -10.32 19.13 -15.91
CA ASP A 31 -11.19 18.72 -17.03
C ASP A 31 -10.55 17.70 -17.96
N THR A 32 -9.29 17.34 -17.77
CA THR A 32 -8.54 16.47 -18.70
C THR A 32 -9.28 15.19 -19.03
N LEU A 33 -9.80 14.47 -18.03
CA LEU A 33 -10.47 13.19 -18.26
C LEU A 33 -11.80 13.37 -18.98
N ARG A 34 -12.57 14.38 -18.61
CA ARG A 34 -13.83 14.71 -19.29
C ARG A 34 -13.57 15.05 -20.76
N ILE A 35 -12.55 15.86 -21.05
CA ILE A 35 -12.23 16.23 -22.42
C ILE A 35 -11.75 15.02 -23.24
N VAL A 36 -10.94 14.13 -22.65
CA VAL A 36 -10.51 12.89 -23.32
C VAL A 36 -11.70 11.99 -23.64
N GLU A 37 -12.69 11.89 -22.74
CA GLU A 37 -13.86 10.99 -22.88
C GLU A 37 -14.96 11.63 -23.76
N GLU A 38 -15.28 12.91 -23.57
CA GLU A 38 -16.46 13.55 -24.18
C GLU A 38 -16.13 14.48 -25.37
N GLU A 39 -14.92 15.05 -25.40
CA GLU A 39 -14.49 16.04 -26.39
C GLU A 39 -13.07 15.72 -26.92
N PRO A 40 -12.77 14.47 -27.36
CA PRO A 40 -11.39 14.03 -27.68
C PRO A 40 -10.75 14.86 -28.81
N GLU A 41 -11.52 15.44 -29.73
CA GLU A 41 -11.02 16.30 -30.79
C GLU A 41 -10.25 17.53 -30.26
N ARG A 42 -10.57 18.00 -29.06
CA ARG A 42 -9.85 19.12 -28.42
C ARG A 42 -8.41 18.77 -28.05
N LEU A 43 -8.06 17.50 -27.94
CA LEU A 43 -6.66 17.11 -27.75
C LEU A 43 -5.79 17.51 -28.93
N ALA A 44 -6.36 17.66 -30.15
CA ALA A 44 -5.64 18.14 -31.33
C ALA A 44 -5.21 19.61 -31.24
N GLU A 45 -5.72 20.38 -30.28
CA GLU A 45 -5.21 21.73 -29.97
C GLU A 45 -3.78 21.69 -29.38
N ILE A 46 -3.30 20.51 -28.99
CA ILE A 46 -1.97 20.31 -28.42
C ILE A 46 -0.98 19.90 -29.52
N ARG A 47 0.11 20.65 -29.63
CA ARG A 47 1.16 20.36 -30.61
C ARG A 47 1.68 18.93 -30.46
N GLY A 48 1.55 18.14 -31.50
CA GLY A 48 1.98 16.73 -31.56
C GLY A 48 0.86 15.72 -31.39
N ILE A 49 -0.40 16.18 -31.29
CA ILE A 49 -1.60 15.34 -31.29
C ILE A 49 -2.44 15.67 -32.52
N THR A 50 -2.64 14.69 -33.40
CA THR A 50 -3.58 14.77 -34.51
C THR A 50 -4.97 14.32 -34.06
N ILE A 51 -6.04 14.64 -34.80
CA ILE A 51 -7.41 14.17 -34.50
C ILE A 51 -7.46 12.65 -34.44
N ARG A 52 -6.82 11.94 -35.36
CA ARG A 52 -6.74 10.47 -35.31
C ARG A 52 -6.11 9.96 -34.02
N LYS A 53 -4.99 10.55 -33.61
CA LYS A 53 -4.33 10.20 -32.36
C LYS A 53 -5.19 10.54 -31.15
N ALA A 54 -5.94 11.62 -31.19
CA ALA A 54 -6.91 11.99 -30.16
C ALA A 54 -7.98 10.94 -29.98
N MET A 55 -8.56 10.42 -31.08
CA MET A 55 -9.55 9.34 -31.05
C MET A 55 -8.96 8.02 -30.55
N ASP A 56 -7.75 7.65 -30.99
CA ASP A 56 -7.04 6.47 -30.51
C ASP A 56 -6.76 6.56 -28.98
N ILE A 57 -6.49 7.76 -28.44
CA ILE A 57 -6.32 8.00 -27.01
C ILE A 57 -7.64 7.82 -26.26
N CYS A 58 -8.73 8.39 -26.79
CA CYS A 58 -10.08 8.25 -26.22
C CYS A 58 -10.49 6.77 -26.09
N GLU A 59 -10.40 6.01 -27.19
CA GLU A 59 -10.73 4.59 -27.21
C GLU A 59 -9.94 3.78 -26.17
N GLN A 60 -8.62 4.01 -26.09
CA GLN A 60 -7.78 3.34 -25.10
C GLN A 60 -8.10 3.75 -23.64
N VAL A 61 -8.50 5.00 -23.42
CA VAL A 61 -8.91 5.48 -22.08
C VAL A 61 -10.22 4.85 -21.66
N GLU A 62 -11.20 4.73 -22.57
CA GLU A 62 -12.47 4.06 -22.29
C GLU A 62 -12.27 2.58 -21.95
N GLU A 63 -11.49 1.85 -22.76
CA GLU A 63 -11.18 0.43 -22.50
C GLU A 63 -10.49 0.19 -21.15
N LYS A 64 -9.75 1.19 -20.66
CA LYS A 64 -8.93 1.08 -19.42
C LYS A 64 -9.46 1.90 -18.27
N LYS A 65 -10.72 2.32 -18.32
CA LYS A 65 -11.30 3.21 -17.31
C LYS A 65 -11.13 2.70 -15.89
N ASP A 66 -11.49 1.47 -15.63
CA ASP A 66 -11.39 0.86 -14.31
C ASP A 66 -9.94 0.80 -13.80
N MET A 67 -9.04 0.40 -14.69
CA MET A 67 -7.60 0.35 -14.37
C MET A 67 -7.05 1.75 -14.10
N ARG A 68 -7.42 2.73 -14.90
CA ARG A 68 -7.03 4.13 -14.74
C ARG A 68 -7.43 4.67 -13.38
N ASP A 69 -8.69 4.48 -13.01
CA ASP A 69 -9.24 5.04 -11.77
C ASP A 69 -8.55 4.42 -10.55
N VAL A 70 -8.31 3.11 -10.57
CA VAL A 70 -7.54 2.44 -9.53
C VAL A 70 -6.08 2.92 -9.50
N MET A 71 -5.43 3.08 -10.65
CA MET A 71 -4.04 3.57 -10.70
C MET A 71 -3.91 4.99 -10.18
N ILE A 72 -4.83 5.89 -10.53
CA ILE A 72 -4.85 7.27 -10.01
C ILE A 72 -5.07 7.27 -8.50
N PHE A 73 -6.01 6.46 -8.01
CA PHE A 73 -6.27 6.28 -6.59
C PHE A 73 -5.00 5.84 -5.84
N LEU A 74 -4.34 4.79 -6.30
CA LEU A 74 -3.12 4.25 -5.68
C LEU A 74 -1.95 5.24 -5.71
N GLN A 75 -1.81 5.99 -6.80
CA GLN A 75 -0.78 7.03 -6.90
C GLN A 75 -1.02 8.18 -5.93
N GLY A 76 -2.26 8.46 -5.56
CA GLY A 76 -2.61 9.38 -4.48
C GLY A 76 -2.02 8.98 -3.13
N TYR A 77 -1.84 7.69 -2.89
CA TYR A 77 -1.12 7.15 -1.72
C TYR A 77 0.40 7.04 -1.91
N GLY A 78 0.95 7.55 -3.02
CA GLY A 78 2.39 7.54 -3.30
C GLY A 78 2.91 6.23 -3.88
N ILE A 79 2.02 5.34 -4.33
CA ILE A 79 2.38 4.06 -4.97
C ILE A 79 2.83 4.34 -6.40
N SER A 80 3.96 3.76 -6.80
CA SER A 80 4.49 3.95 -8.15
C SER A 80 3.57 3.33 -9.23
N PRO A 81 3.59 3.82 -10.49
CA PRO A 81 2.78 3.26 -11.56
C PRO A 81 3.00 1.77 -11.78
N THR A 82 4.25 1.30 -11.72
CA THR A 82 4.60 -0.12 -11.87
C THR A 82 3.97 -0.97 -10.77
N LEU A 83 4.01 -0.50 -9.53
CA LEU A 83 3.43 -1.19 -8.40
C LEU A 83 1.90 -1.12 -8.42
N SER A 84 1.33 0.03 -8.81
CA SER A 84 -0.11 0.20 -9.01
C SER A 84 -0.67 -0.79 -10.04
N ASN A 85 0.07 -1.02 -11.12
CA ASN A 85 -0.31 -2.02 -12.12
C ASN A 85 -0.33 -3.46 -11.56
N LYS A 86 0.68 -3.82 -10.75
CA LYS A 86 0.71 -5.13 -10.08
C LYS A 86 -0.47 -5.31 -9.11
N ILE A 87 -0.76 -4.27 -8.33
CA ILE A 87 -1.89 -4.27 -7.38
C ILE A 87 -3.21 -4.42 -8.14
N TYR A 88 -3.40 -3.64 -9.21
CA TYR A 88 -4.60 -3.75 -10.03
C TYR A 88 -4.76 -5.14 -10.67
N THR A 89 -3.68 -5.71 -11.19
CA THR A 89 -3.70 -7.05 -11.78
C THR A 89 -4.15 -8.12 -10.78
N MET A 90 -3.78 -7.96 -9.50
CA MET A 90 -4.13 -8.93 -8.46
C MET A 90 -5.54 -8.72 -7.90
N TYR A 91 -5.95 -7.48 -7.66
CA TYR A 91 -7.15 -7.17 -6.88
C TYR A 91 -8.26 -6.48 -7.68
N GLY A 92 -7.95 -5.91 -8.85
CA GLY A 92 -8.90 -5.08 -9.59
C GLY A 92 -9.48 -3.96 -8.71
N GLN A 93 -10.79 -3.76 -8.79
CA GLN A 93 -11.51 -2.75 -7.99
C GLN A 93 -11.57 -3.06 -6.49
N LYS A 94 -11.32 -4.32 -6.06
CA LYS A 94 -11.29 -4.68 -4.63
C LYS A 94 -10.19 -3.93 -3.85
N VAL A 95 -9.24 -3.33 -4.56
CA VAL A 95 -8.17 -2.54 -3.92
C VAL A 95 -8.70 -1.38 -3.10
N TYR A 96 -9.82 -0.76 -3.48
CA TYR A 96 -10.44 0.32 -2.71
C TYR A 96 -10.77 -0.12 -1.28
N ASP A 97 -11.36 -1.32 -1.14
CA ASP A 97 -11.69 -1.88 0.16
C ASP A 97 -10.43 -2.30 0.92
N ILE A 98 -9.45 -2.90 0.24
CA ILE A 98 -8.19 -3.32 0.86
C ILE A 98 -7.46 -2.13 1.47
N ILE A 99 -7.31 -1.03 0.74
CA ILE A 99 -6.65 0.19 1.25
C ILE A 99 -7.37 0.76 2.46
N LYS A 100 -8.71 0.73 2.46
CA LYS A 100 -9.52 1.24 3.58
C LYS A 100 -9.55 0.33 4.79
N THR A 101 -9.57 -0.99 4.60
CA THR A 101 -9.80 -1.95 5.68
C THR A 101 -8.53 -2.61 6.18
N ASN A 102 -7.64 -3.03 5.29
CA ASN A 102 -6.38 -3.70 5.63
C ASN A 102 -5.30 -3.47 4.58
N PRO A 103 -4.62 -2.31 4.58
CA PRO A 103 -3.52 -2.04 3.64
C PRO A 103 -2.34 -3.01 3.76
N TYR A 104 -2.14 -3.63 4.92
CA TYR A 104 -1.03 -4.59 5.16
C TYR A 104 -1.15 -5.86 4.34
N LYS A 105 -2.37 -6.20 3.88
CA LYS A 105 -2.60 -7.31 2.96
C LYS A 105 -1.78 -7.19 1.67
N LEU A 106 -1.44 -5.97 1.26
CA LEU A 106 -0.56 -5.74 0.12
C LEU A 106 0.84 -6.31 0.33
N ALA A 107 1.36 -6.26 1.57
CA ALA A 107 2.67 -6.83 1.90
C ALA A 107 2.63 -8.36 1.99
N ASP A 108 1.49 -8.92 2.39
CA ASP A 108 1.31 -10.37 2.48
C ASP A 108 1.24 -11.01 1.08
N ASP A 109 0.55 -10.38 0.14
CA ASP A 109 0.17 -10.97 -1.14
C ASP A 109 1.10 -10.57 -2.31
N LEU A 110 1.85 -9.47 -2.20
CA LEU A 110 2.61 -8.91 -3.32
C LEU A 110 4.12 -8.83 -3.06
N SER A 111 4.88 -9.59 -3.84
CA SER A 111 6.33 -9.42 -3.88
C SER A 111 6.70 -8.01 -4.35
N GLY A 112 7.55 -7.33 -3.57
CA GLY A 112 7.97 -5.95 -3.82
C GLY A 112 7.25 -4.89 -3.00
N ILE A 113 6.24 -5.29 -2.19
CA ILE A 113 5.69 -4.46 -1.13
C ILE A 113 6.11 -5.08 0.20
N GLY A 114 7.04 -4.44 0.91
CA GLY A 114 7.38 -4.81 2.27
C GLY A 114 6.47 -4.15 3.30
N PHE A 115 6.58 -4.57 4.57
CA PHE A 115 5.83 -4.00 5.68
C PHE A 115 5.95 -2.46 5.75
N LYS A 116 7.15 -1.90 5.59
CA LYS A 116 7.36 -0.44 5.66
C LYS A 116 6.55 0.31 4.62
N THR A 117 6.52 -0.18 3.38
CA THR A 117 5.73 0.42 2.30
C THR A 117 4.23 0.32 2.59
N ALA A 118 3.77 -0.84 3.06
CA ALA A 118 2.37 -1.03 3.45
C ALA A 118 1.98 -0.14 4.64
N ASP A 119 2.88 0.06 5.62
CA ASP A 119 2.67 0.95 6.77
C ASP A 119 2.58 2.43 6.34
N GLU A 120 3.39 2.88 5.38
CA GLU A 120 3.28 4.23 4.81
C GLU A 120 1.94 4.43 4.10
N ILE A 121 1.50 3.45 3.31
CA ILE A 121 0.19 3.47 2.65
C ILE A 121 -0.93 3.52 3.69
N ALA A 122 -0.85 2.68 4.72
CA ALA A 122 -1.82 2.61 5.81
C ALA A 122 -1.94 3.96 6.54
N ARG A 123 -0.82 4.61 6.86
CA ARG A 123 -0.82 5.93 7.50
C ARG A 123 -1.44 7.01 6.62
N ARG A 124 -1.16 7.01 5.33
CA ARG A 124 -1.79 7.93 4.37
C ARG A 124 -3.28 7.64 4.19
N ALA A 125 -3.69 6.39 4.35
CA ALA A 125 -5.10 5.98 4.33
C ALA A 125 -5.84 6.30 5.65
N GLY A 126 -5.15 6.84 6.66
CA GLY A 126 -5.74 7.25 7.93
C GLY A 126 -5.76 6.15 8.99
N VAL A 127 -4.99 5.06 8.81
CA VAL A 127 -4.82 4.06 9.87
C VAL A 127 -4.09 4.69 11.06
N GLU A 128 -4.71 4.62 12.21
CA GLU A 128 -4.17 5.19 13.44
C GLU A 128 -2.87 4.50 13.87
N VAL A 129 -2.02 5.25 14.56
CA VAL A 129 -0.69 4.82 14.99
C VAL A 129 -0.75 3.57 15.88
N ASN A 130 -1.78 3.46 16.72
CA ASN A 130 -2.03 2.36 17.65
C ASN A 130 -3.15 1.39 17.18
N ALA A 131 -3.52 1.40 15.91
CA ALA A 131 -4.53 0.49 15.39
C ALA A 131 -4.09 -0.97 15.55
N SER A 132 -5.00 -1.84 16.01
CA SER A 132 -4.73 -3.29 16.19
C SER A 132 -4.17 -3.95 14.93
N ILE A 133 -4.70 -3.58 13.77
CA ILE A 133 -4.23 -4.11 12.48
C ILE A 133 -2.75 -3.75 12.22
N ARG A 134 -2.33 -2.54 12.59
CA ARG A 134 -0.95 -2.08 12.48
C ARG A 134 -0.02 -2.87 13.42
N ILE A 135 -0.44 -3.02 14.67
CA ILE A 135 0.33 -3.74 15.69
C ILE A 135 0.47 -5.22 15.31
N LYS A 136 -0.61 -5.88 14.91
CA LYS A 136 -0.58 -7.28 14.47
C LYS A 136 0.37 -7.49 13.28
N SER A 137 0.27 -6.65 12.26
CA SER A 137 1.15 -6.73 11.08
C SER A 137 2.60 -6.46 11.45
N GLY A 138 2.85 -5.52 12.36
CA GLY A 138 4.18 -5.24 12.91
C GLY A 138 4.78 -6.41 13.67
N MET A 139 3.98 -7.14 14.47
CA MET A 139 4.43 -8.34 15.18
C MET A 139 4.84 -9.45 14.22
N CYS A 140 4.00 -9.73 13.22
CA CYS A 140 4.32 -10.75 12.21
C CYS A 140 5.60 -10.38 11.44
N TYR A 141 5.75 -9.12 11.04
CA TYR A 141 6.94 -8.65 10.35
C TYR A 141 8.20 -8.74 11.24
N ALA A 142 8.12 -8.29 12.49
CA ALA A 142 9.25 -8.35 13.44
C ALA A 142 9.76 -9.77 13.65
N LEU A 143 8.84 -10.74 13.69
CA LEU A 143 9.19 -12.16 13.82
C LEU A 143 9.78 -12.72 12.51
N SER A 144 9.22 -12.34 11.36
CA SER A 144 9.76 -12.70 10.05
C SER A 144 11.18 -12.17 9.84
N ASP A 145 11.42 -10.91 10.20
CA ASP A 145 12.74 -10.28 10.12
C ASP A 145 13.77 -10.98 11.03
N ALA A 146 13.34 -11.37 12.23
CA ALA A 146 14.18 -12.17 13.13
C ALA A 146 14.52 -13.54 12.55
N SER A 147 13.56 -14.18 11.88
CA SER A 147 13.78 -15.48 11.21
C SER A 147 14.79 -15.38 10.07
N LEU A 148 14.73 -14.31 9.29
CA LEU A 148 15.73 -14.01 8.25
C LEU A 148 17.14 -13.77 8.84
N SER A 149 17.20 -13.29 10.09
CA SER A 149 18.45 -13.08 10.83
C SER A 149 18.96 -14.35 11.54
N GLY A 150 18.34 -15.51 11.28
CA GLY A 150 18.77 -16.82 11.81
C GLY A 150 18.10 -17.25 13.11
N HIS A 151 17.11 -16.52 13.60
CA HIS A 151 16.34 -16.89 14.78
C HIS A 151 15.18 -17.81 14.40
N THR A 152 15.12 -19.02 14.97
CA THR A 152 13.97 -19.93 14.76
C THR A 152 12.72 -19.49 15.52
N TYR A 153 12.89 -18.76 16.62
CA TYR A 153 11.82 -18.17 17.43
C TYR A 153 12.31 -16.91 18.15
N LEU A 154 11.40 -16.15 18.71
CA LEU A 154 11.70 -15.09 19.67
C LEU A 154 10.96 -15.33 20.99
N PRO A 155 11.59 -15.00 22.15
CA PRO A 155 10.83 -14.83 23.39
C PRO A 155 9.76 -13.75 23.22
N LYS A 156 8.59 -13.93 23.84
CA LYS A 156 7.45 -13.01 23.73
C LYS A 156 7.83 -11.56 24.03
N GLU A 157 8.59 -11.32 25.10
CA GLU A 157 9.04 -9.99 25.50
C GLU A 157 9.92 -9.33 24.43
N LYS A 158 10.79 -10.13 23.78
CA LYS A 158 11.64 -9.62 22.71
C LYS A 158 10.85 -9.32 21.44
N LEU A 159 9.83 -10.09 21.15
CA LEU A 159 8.91 -9.80 20.02
C LEU A 159 8.19 -8.48 20.26
N VAL A 160 7.66 -8.27 21.47
CA VAL A 160 6.95 -7.04 21.83
C VAL A 160 7.91 -5.83 21.76
N GLU A 161 9.10 -5.92 22.33
CA GLU A 161 10.12 -4.86 22.28
C GLU A 161 10.47 -4.50 20.82
N LYS A 162 10.72 -5.50 19.98
CA LYS A 162 10.99 -5.29 18.54
C LYS A 162 9.81 -4.62 17.82
N THR A 163 8.59 -5.02 18.14
CA THR A 163 7.37 -4.46 17.55
C THR A 163 7.20 -2.98 17.94
N ILE A 164 7.35 -2.65 19.20
CA ILE A 164 7.26 -1.27 19.71
C ILE A 164 8.30 -0.39 19.02
N ASN A 165 9.54 -0.86 18.91
CA ASN A 165 10.62 -0.12 18.25
C ASN A 165 10.37 0.04 16.74
N LEU A 166 9.92 -1.03 16.06
CA LEU A 166 9.59 -1.01 14.63
C LEU A 166 8.51 0.02 14.30
N LEU A 167 7.47 0.08 15.13
CA LEU A 167 6.31 0.94 14.93
C LEU A 167 6.48 2.36 15.48
N GLY A 168 7.60 2.64 16.19
CA GLY A 168 7.85 3.93 16.83
C GLY A 168 6.88 4.25 17.96
N LEU A 169 6.44 3.24 18.71
CA LEU A 169 5.41 3.37 19.76
C LEU A 169 6.01 3.52 21.17
N ARG A 170 7.33 3.66 21.30
CA ARG A 170 8.02 3.65 22.59
C ARG A 170 7.44 4.67 23.59
N ASP A 171 7.27 5.91 23.15
CA ASP A 171 6.80 6.99 24.00
C ASP A 171 5.33 6.83 24.43
N GLN A 172 4.53 6.05 23.67
CA GLN A 172 3.11 5.81 23.95
C GLN A 172 2.88 4.65 24.91
N TYR A 173 3.79 3.68 24.94
CA TYR A 173 3.63 2.43 25.69
C TYR A 173 4.60 2.28 26.86
N LEU A 174 5.60 3.16 26.96
CA LEU A 174 6.56 3.14 28.06
C LEU A 174 5.97 3.84 29.29
N ASN A 175 5.83 3.11 30.39
CA ASN A 175 5.44 3.65 31.68
C ASN A 175 6.60 4.41 32.34
N ALA A 176 6.30 5.22 33.35
CA ALA A 176 7.28 5.98 34.10
C ALA A 176 8.31 5.11 34.84
N ASP A 177 7.97 3.86 35.14
CA ASP A 177 8.82 2.86 35.80
C ASP A 177 9.70 2.08 34.81
N GLY A 178 9.63 2.38 33.51
CA GLY A 178 10.37 1.70 32.46
C GLY A 178 9.71 0.40 31.93
N THR A 179 8.54 0.05 32.42
CA THR A 179 7.74 -1.06 31.87
C THR A 179 6.88 -0.60 30.69
N TYR A 180 6.35 -1.55 29.92
CA TYR A 180 5.43 -1.24 28.82
C TYR A 180 3.96 -1.51 29.24
N ASN A 181 3.05 -0.62 28.80
CA ASN A 181 1.63 -0.91 28.86
C ASN A 181 1.31 -2.02 27.85
N MET A 182 0.99 -3.20 28.36
CA MET A 182 0.85 -4.42 27.54
C MET A 182 -0.56 -4.69 27.05
N ASP A 183 -1.58 -4.02 27.57
CA ASP A 183 -2.99 -4.41 27.36
C ASP A 183 -3.36 -4.58 25.88
N LEU A 184 -3.08 -3.58 25.05
CA LEU A 184 -3.38 -3.65 23.63
C LEU A 184 -2.46 -4.63 22.88
N LEU A 185 -1.18 -4.68 23.27
CA LEU A 185 -0.19 -5.57 22.68
C LEU A 185 -0.50 -7.04 22.98
N ASP A 186 -0.91 -7.35 24.21
CA ASP A 186 -1.33 -8.71 24.62
C ASP A 186 -2.62 -9.14 23.91
N ASN A 187 -3.58 -8.23 23.76
CA ASN A 187 -4.78 -8.50 22.99
C ASN A 187 -4.46 -8.83 21.52
N CYS A 188 -3.65 -8.00 20.86
CA CYS A 188 -3.21 -8.25 19.49
C CYS A 188 -2.43 -9.55 19.34
N PHE A 189 -1.54 -9.85 20.29
CA PHE A 189 -0.80 -11.11 20.34
C PHE A 189 -1.73 -12.32 20.47
N THR A 190 -2.68 -12.26 21.42
CA THR A 190 -3.66 -13.34 21.64
C THR A 190 -4.50 -13.59 20.39
N GLU A 191 -4.97 -12.52 19.73
CA GLU A 191 -5.71 -12.65 18.47
C GLU A 191 -4.88 -13.32 17.38
N LEU A 192 -3.58 -12.98 17.22
CA LEU A 192 -2.71 -13.61 16.25
C LEU A 192 -2.47 -15.11 16.53
N VAL A 193 -2.42 -15.51 17.81
CA VAL A 193 -2.34 -16.93 18.18
C VAL A 193 -3.65 -17.65 17.86
N LEU A 194 -4.81 -17.04 18.16
CA LEU A 194 -6.12 -17.58 17.82
C LEU A 194 -6.33 -17.68 16.30
N GLU A 195 -5.86 -16.71 15.54
CA GLU A 195 -5.86 -16.71 14.07
C GLU A 195 -4.86 -17.70 13.47
N LYS A 196 -4.08 -18.39 14.31
CA LYS A 196 -2.99 -19.33 13.92
C LYS A 196 -1.91 -18.70 13.05
N LYS A 197 -1.70 -17.40 13.16
CA LYS A 197 -0.58 -16.70 12.50
C LYS A 197 0.69 -16.77 13.32
N LEU A 198 0.57 -16.86 14.64
CA LEU A 198 1.67 -17.09 15.57
C LEU A 198 1.43 -18.38 16.35
N ILE A 199 2.52 -19.08 16.68
CA ILE A 199 2.52 -20.27 17.51
C ILE A 199 3.28 -19.95 18.78
N LEU A 200 2.63 -20.10 19.94
CA LEU A 200 3.24 -19.96 21.24
C LEU A 200 3.59 -21.33 21.80
N LYS A 201 4.83 -21.53 22.21
CA LYS A 201 5.31 -22.74 22.90
C LYS A 201 6.13 -22.35 24.12
N ASN A 202 5.98 -23.09 25.21
CA ASN A 202 6.86 -22.94 26.35
C ASN A 202 8.12 -23.80 26.14
N ILE A 203 9.29 -23.17 26.12
CA ILE A 203 10.59 -23.80 25.98
C ILE A 203 11.45 -23.33 27.15
N GLU A 204 11.90 -24.26 27.99
CA GLU A 204 12.75 -23.98 29.16
C GLU A 204 12.19 -22.84 30.04
N GLU A 205 10.91 -22.93 30.36
CA GLU A 205 10.15 -21.95 31.15
C GLU A 205 10.03 -20.54 30.53
N LYS A 206 10.31 -20.41 29.22
CA LYS A 206 10.14 -19.18 28.46
C LYS A 206 9.13 -19.34 27.34
N ASP A 207 8.31 -18.30 27.17
CA ASP A 207 7.35 -18.22 26.08
C ASP A 207 8.05 -17.94 24.74
N ALA A 208 8.18 -18.98 23.92
CA ALA A 208 8.79 -18.92 22.59
C ALA A 208 7.72 -18.75 21.51
N VAL A 209 7.88 -17.75 20.66
CA VAL A 209 6.94 -17.39 19.59
C VAL A 209 7.52 -17.71 18.23
N PHE A 210 6.75 -18.45 17.43
CA PHE A 210 7.08 -18.85 16.07
C PHE A 210 6.06 -18.30 15.07
N LEU A 211 6.50 -18.05 13.83
CA LEU A 211 5.56 -17.87 12.72
C LEU A 211 4.88 -19.21 12.40
N SER A 212 3.60 -19.16 12.10
CA SER A 212 2.91 -20.28 11.46
C SER A 212 3.29 -20.31 9.99
N THR A 213 3.80 -21.43 9.51
CA THR A 213 4.10 -21.68 8.09
C THR A 213 2.86 -22.11 7.34
#